data_a966d8005577a446d2e6b00300c9f3f0
#
_entry.id   a966d8005577a446d2e6b00300c9f3f0
#
_cell.length_a   1.000
_cell.length_b   1.000
_cell.length_c   1.000
_cell.angle_alpha   90.00
_cell.angle_beta   90.00
_cell.angle_gamma   90.00
#
_symmetry.space_group_name_H-M   'P 1'
#
loop_
_entity.id
_entity.type
_entity.pdbx_description
1 polymer ?
#
loop_
_entity_poly.entity_id
_entity_poly.type
_entity_poly.pdbx_seq_one_letter_code
_entity_poly.pdbx_strand_id
1 'polypeptide(L)'
;QKVVDEVESVSVDKTLDARAEMYGKFKDGAALMQSIKRELSAHAAKHGKTFADDQWEALEMIVHKIGRIVNGDPDVVDHWVDIAGYATLIAERLEGNAR
;
A
#
# COMPACT_ATOMS: atom_id res chain seq x y z
N GLN A 1 -20.94 26.51 10.76
CA GLN A 1 -19.65 26.01 10.23
C GLN A 1 -18.80 25.34 11.31
N LYS A 2 -18.76 25.94 12.52
CA LYS A 2 -18.04 25.32 13.64
C LYS A 2 -18.57 23.92 13.98
N VAL A 3 -19.88 23.75 13.93
CA VAL A 3 -20.50 22.45 14.24
C VAL A 3 -20.12 21.42 13.18
N VAL A 4 -20.12 21.82 11.90
CA VAL A 4 -19.73 20.93 10.81
C VAL A 4 -18.24 20.54 10.93
N ASP A 5 -17.37 21.52 11.23
CA ASP A 5 -15.93 21.28 11.40
C ASP A 5 -15.66 20.36 12.60
N GLU A 6 -16.38 20.55 13.70
CA GLU A 6 -16.26 19.68 14.89
C GLU A 6 -16.69 18.24 14.59
N VAL A 7 -17.79 18.06 13.85
CA VAL A 7 -18.27 16.73 13.46
C VAL A 7 -17.29 16.05 12.53
N GLU A 8 -16.76 16.78 11.55
CA GLU A 8 -15.74 16.24 10.64
C GLU A 8 -14.47 15.85 11.38
N SER A 9 -14.02 16.68 12.33
CA SER A 9 -12.83 16.39 13.14
C SER A 9 -13.01 15.12 13.97
N VAL A 10 -14.17 14.94 14.63
CA VAL A 10 -14.48 13.75 15.40
C VAL A 10 -14.53 12.51 14.52
N SER A 11 -15.11 12.60 13.30
CA SER A 11 -15.15 11.49 12.35
C SER A 11 -13.76 11.10 11.85
N VAL A 12 -12.92 12.09 11.58
CA VAL A 12 -11.52 11.85 11.16
C VAL A 12 -10.73 11.17 12.29
N ASP A 13 -10.87 11.67 13.52
CA ASP A 13 -10.17 11.10 14.67
C ASP A 13 -10.55 9.62 14.88
N LYS A 14 -11.84 9.30 14.83
CA LYS A 14 -12.31 7.91 14.96
C LYS A 14 -11.78 7.02 13.86
N THR A 15 -11.75 7.53 12.64
CA THR A 15 -11.22 6.79 11.49
C THR A 15 -9.73 6.52 11.66
N LEU A 16 -8.96 7.51 12.09
CA LEU A 16 -7.52 7.36 12.33
C LEU A 16 -7.23 6.37 13.46
N ASP A 17 -8.01 6.40 14.53
CA ASP A 17 -7.87 5.46 15.64
C ASP A 17 -8.15 4.02 15.19
N ALA A 18 -9.23 3.81 14.44
CA ALA A 18 -9.58 2.50 13.91
C ALA A 18 -8.49 1.97 12.97
N ARG A 19 -7.95 2.82 12.12
CA ARG A 19 -6.85 2.44 11.21
C ARG A 19 -5.58 2.11 11.95
N ALA A 20 -5.27 2.85 13.03
CA ALA A 20 -4.10 2.56 13.85
C ALA A 20 -4.19 1.18 14.49
N GLU A 21 -5.37 0.75 14.91
CA GLU A 21 -5.59 -0.59 15.44
C GLU A 21 -5.34 -1.68 14.39
N MET A 22 -5.79 -1.44 13.15
CA MET A 22 -5.66 -2.42 12.06
C MET A 22 -4.27 -2.43 11.42
N TYR A 23 -3.67 -1.25 11.23
CA TYR A 23 -2.47 -1.08 10.41
C TYR A 23 -1.22 -0.71 11.22
N GLY A 24 -1.35 -0.49 12.53
CA GLY A 24 -0.29 0.03 13.37
C GLY A 24 -0.09 1.53 13.21
N LYS A 25 0.97 2.05 13.79
CA LYS A 25 1.27 3.48 13.68
C LYS A 25 1.70 3.82 12.27
N PHE A 26 1.08 4.84 11.70
CA PHE A 26 1.37 5.27 10.33
C PHE A 26 2.85 5.56 10.10
N LYS A 27 3.48 6.27 11.04
CA LYS A 27 4.90 6.62 10.92
C LYS A 27 5.80 5.40 10.77
N ASP A 28 5.54 4.37 11.55
CA ASP A 28 6.35 3.14 11.54
C ASP A 28 6.12 2.36 10.25
N GLY A 29 4.87 2.21 9.84
CA GLY A 29 4.53 1.56 8.58
C GLY A 29 5.11 2.30 7.38
N ALA A 30 5.03 3.63 7.39
CA ALA A 30 5.59 4.46 6.33
C ALA A 30 7.11 4.29 6.24
N ALA A 31 7.82 4.24 7.37
CA ALA A 31 9.25 4.02 7.39
C ALA A 31 9.61 2.67 6.76
N LEU A 32 8.87 1.62 7.11
CA LEU A 32 9.06 0.29 6.52
C LEU A 32 8.82 0.30 5.01
N MET A 33 7.68 0.85 4.59
CA MET A 33 7.31 0.89 3.16
C MET A 33 8.33 1.67 2.33
N GLN A 34 8.77 2.82 2.80
CA GLN A 34 9.76 3.63 2.11
C GLN A 34 11.12 2.94 2.06
N SER A 35 11.51 2.23 3.12
CA SER A 35 12.74 1.43 3.14
C SER A 35 12.72 0.36 2.06
N ILE A 36 11.62 -0.39 1.95
CA ILE A 36 11.47 -1.43 0.93
C ILE A 36 11.51 -0.82 -0.47
N LYS A 37 10.79 0.27 -0.68
CA LYS A 37 10.75 0.96 -1.98
C LYS A 37 12.12 1.44 -2.41
N ARG A 38 12.91 1.99 -1.48
CA ARG A 38 14.28 2.42 -1.79
C ARG A 38 15.16 1.25 -2.20
N GLU A 39 15.06 0.13 -1.52
CA GLU A 39 15.82 -1.08 -1.86
C GLU A 39 15.46 -1.61 -3.26
N LEU A 40 14.16 -1.65 -3.57
CA LEU A 40 13.71 -2.10 -4.90
C LEU A 40 14.23 -1.17 -6.00
N SER A 41 14.13 0.14 -5.80
CA SER A 41 14.59 1.14 -6.77
C SER A 41 16.11 1.06 -6.97
N ALA A 42 16.86 0.93 -5.88
CA ALA A 42 18.32 0.82 -5.94
C ALA A 42 18.76 -0.44 -6.68
N HIS A 43 18.10 -1.56 -6.41
CA HIS A 43 18.42 -2.82 -7.07
C HIS A 43 18.11 -2.75 -8.57
N ALA A 44 16.95 -2.22 -8.94
CA ALA A 44 16.58 -2.04 -10.34
C ALA A 44 17.60 -1.16 -11.09
N ALA A 45 17.98 -0.04 -10.49
CA ALA A 45 18.98 0.86 -11.07
C ALA A 45 20.34 0.18 -11.24
N LYS A 46 20.78 -0.55 -10.22
CA LYS A 46 22.07 -1.26 -10.25
C LYS A 46 22.15 -2.27 -11.39
N HIS A 47 21.04 -2.93 -11.69
CA HIS A 47 20.99 -3.98 -12.72
C HIS A 47 20.41 -3.49 -14.05
N GLY A 48 20.21 -2.20 -14.21
CA GLY A 48 19.69 -1.62 -15.45
C GLY A 48 18.30 -2.13 -15.81
N LYS A 49 17.48 -2.50 -14.83
CA LYS A 49 16.12 -2.99 -15.07
C LYS A 49 15.18 -1.81 -15.28
N THR A 50 14.34 -1.92 -16.30
CA THR A 50 13.29 -0.95 -16.58
C THR A 50 11.93 -1.63 -16.45
N PHE A 51 10.96 -0.86 -15.94
CA PHE A 51 9.62 -1.36 -15.70
C PHE A 51 8.62 -0.43 -16.39
N ALA A 52 7.52 -1.00 -16.86
CA ALA A 52 6.39 -0.20 -17.29
C ALA A 52 5.76 0.49 -16.07
N ASP A 53 5.07 1.60 -16.30
CA ASP A 53 4.46 2.36 -15.20
C ASP A 53 3.50 1.51 -14.38
N ASP A 54 2.70 0.68 -15.04
CA ASP A 54 1.75 -0.18 -14.32
C ASP A 54 2.45 -1.25 -13.49
N GLN A 55 3.57 -1.78 -13.96
CA GLN A 55 4.36 -2.74 -13.17
C GLN A 55 4.92 -2.09 -11.91
N TRP A 56 5.47 -0.89 -12.05
CA TRP A 56 6.04 -0.18 -10.92
C TRP A 56 4.98 0.23 -9.91
N GLU A 57 3.85 0.72 -10.39
CA GLU A 57 2.73 1.08 -9.51
C GLU A 57 2.19 -0.14 -8.77
N ALA A 58 2.01 -1.27 -9.45
CA ALA A 58 1.56 -2.50 -8.81
C ALA A 58 2.53 -2.99 -7.73
N LEU A 59 3.85 -2.96 -8.01
CA LEU A 59 4.86 -3.32 -7.02
C LEU A 59 4.80 -2.41 -5.79
N GLU A 60 4.66 -1.11 -5.99
CA GLU A 60 4.57 -0.16 -4.88
C GLU A 60 3.30 -0.38 -4.05
N MET A 61 2.18 -0.69 -4.69
CA MET A 61 0.94 -0.98 -3.98
C MET A 61 1.03 -2.29 -3.21
N ILE A 62 1.69 -3.30 -3.78
CA ILE A 62 1.94 -4.57 -3.08
C ILE A 62 2.82 -4.33 -1.86
N VAL A 63 3.87 -3.52 -1.98
CA VAL A 63 4.72 -3.12 -0.85
C VAL A 63 3.89 -2.42 0.23
N HIS A 64 2.97 -1.57 -0.17
CA HIS A 64 2.09 -0.88 0.76
C HIS A 64 1.25 -1.87 1.58
N LYS A 65 0.69 -2.89 0.92
CA LYS A 65 -0.09 -3.94 1.59
C LYS A 65 0.78 -4.81 2.49
N ILE A 66 1.99 -5.15 2.05
CA ILE A 66 2.96 -5.87 2.87
C ILE A 66 3.27 -5.08 4.14
N GLY A 67 3.50 -3.77 4.00
CA GLY A 67 3.75 -2.90 5.13
C GLY A 67 2.60 -2.90 6.14
N ARG A 68 1.36 -2.86 5.68
CA ARG A 68 0.17 -2.94 6.54
C ARG A 68 0.06 -4.27 7.27
N ILE A 69 0.36 -5.37 6.59
CA ILE A 69 0.35 -6.71 7.18
C ILE A 69 1.38 -6.80 8.30
N VAL A 70 2.59 -6.34 8.06
CA VAL A 70 3.71 -6.48 9.00
C VAL A 70 3.63 -5.46 10.13
N ASN A 71 3.13 -4.27 9.86
CA ASN A 71 3.03 -3.19 10.85
C ASN A 71 1.76 -3.26 11.72
N GLY A 72 0.73 -3.94 11.23
CA GLY A 72 -0.57 -4.00 11.91
C GLY A 72 -1.07 -5.42 12.07
N ASP A 73 -2.36 -5.63 11.80
CA ASP A 73 -3.02 -6.93 11.92
C ASP A 73 -2.78 -7.76 10.65
N PRO A 74 -2.05 -8.89 10.73
CA PRO A 74 -1.80 -9.73 9.58
C PRO A 74 -3.03 -10.51 9.09
N ASP A 75 -4.11 -10.52 9.87
CA ASP A 75 -5.31 -11.31 9.59
C ASP A 75 -6.40 -10.52 8.87
N VAL A 76 -6.10 -9.31 8.39
CA VAL A 76 -7.02 -8.52 7.57
C VAL A 76 -7.04 -9.11 6.16
N VAL A 77 -8.11 -9.82 5.82
CA VAL A 77 -8.24 -10.54 4.55
C VAL A 77 -8.01 -9.62 3.34
N ASP A 78 -8.53 -8.40 3.39
CA ASP A 78 -8.45 -7.46 2.27
C ASP A 78 -7.03 -7.14 1.83
N HIS A 79 -6.06 -7.14 2.73
CA HIS A 79 -4.66 -6.90 2.36
C HIS A 79 -4.14 -7.97 1.41
N TRP A 80 -4.45 -9.23 1.71
CA TRP A 80 -4.02 -10.35 0.88
C TRP A 80 -4.76 -10.40 -0.45
N VAL A 81 -6.06 -10.11 -0.42
CA VAL A 81 -6.88 -10.01 -1.65
C VAL A 81 -6.34 -8.90 -2.56
N ASP A 82 -5.99 -7.75 -1.99
CA ASP A 82 -5.46 -6.62 -2.76
C ASP A 82 -4.12 -6.96 -3.41
N ILE A 83 -3.23 -7.67 -2.71
CA ILE A 83 -1.97 -8.14 -3.29
C ILE A 83 -2.24 -9.02 -4.50
N ALA A 84 -3.13 -9.99 -4.35
CA ALA A 84 -3.52 -10.88 -5.45
C ALA A 84 -4.12 -10.10 -6.62
N GLY A 85 -4.94 -9.09 -6.32
CA GLY A 85 -5.55 -8.23 -7.34
C GLY A 85 -4.53 -7.46 -8.16
N TYR A 86 -3.59 -6.79 -7.52
CA TYR A 86 -2.55 -6.05 -8.25
C TYR A 86 -1.69 -6.98 -9.10
N ALA A 87 -1.30 -8.12 -8.56
CA ALA A 87 -0.52 -9.11 -9.31
C ALA A 87 -1.30 -9.63 -10.53
N THR A 88 -2.59 -9.91 -10.37
CA THR A 88 -3.46 -10.39 -11.43
C THR A 88 -3.60 -9.37 -12.56
N LEU A 89 -3.77 -8.07 -12.21
CA LEU A 89 -3.87 -7.01 -13.21
C LEU A 89 -2.65 -6.96 -14.13
N ILE A 90 -1.47 -7.13 -13.57
CA ILE A 90 -0.23 -7.13 -14.35
C ILE A 90 -0.10 -8.40 -15.18
N ALA A 91 -0.39 -9.56 -14.60
CA ALA A 91 -0.34 -10.83 -15.32
C ALA A 91 -1.28 -10.81 -16.53
N GLU A 92 -2.50 -10.31 -16.37
CA GLU A 92 -3.47 -10.20 -17.46
C GLU A 92 -3.00 -9.24 -18.54
N ARG A 93 -2.45 -8.09 -18.16
CA ARG A 93 -1.92 -7.12 -19.13
C ARG A 93 -0.79 -7.72 -19.95
N LEU A 94 0.12 -8.45 -19.30
CA LEU A 94 1.24 -9.12 -19.99
C LEU A 94 0.77 -10.22 -20.94
N GLU A 95 -0.39 -10.83 -20.66
CA GLU A 95 -1.04 -11.82 -21.52
C GLU A 95 -1.86 -11.18 -22.64
N GLY A 96 -1.94 -9.85 -22.68
CA GLY A 96 -2.71 -9.13 -23.69
C GLY A 96 -4.17 -8.83 -23.31
N ASN A 97 -4.53 -9.02 -22.06
CA ASN A 97 -5.92 -8.88 -21.56
C ASN A 97 -6.03 -7.74 -20.52
N ALA A 98 -5.49 -6.56 -20.80
CA ALA A 98 -5.58 -5.44 -19.88
C ALA A 98 -7.02 -5.06 -19.57
N ARG A 99 -7.30 -4.76 -18.28
CA ARG A 99 -8.59 -4.27 -17.80
C ARG A 99 -8.59 -2.76 -17.59
#